data_b5512a4637ac767cdd42e094ea7a41c7
#
_entry.id   b5512a4637ac767cdd42e094ea7a41c7
#
_cell.length_a   1.000
_cell.length_b   1.000
_cell.length_c   1.000
_cell.angle_alpha   90.00
_cell.angle_beta   90.00
_cell.angle_gamma   90.00
#
_symmetry.space_group_name_H-M   'P 1'
#
loop_
_entity.id
_entity.type
_entity.pdbx_description
1 polymer ?
#
loop_
_entity_poly.entity_id
_entity_poly.type
_entity_poly.pdbx_seq_one_letter_code
_entity_poly.pdbx_strand_id
1 'polypeptide(L)'
;MFQLMKSLGTSGYMGMGNEWGDTPCKYWTQGAFEPVEEISGSAMADKYLVGLNPCYACSIGCARVIEVKESTDPRFNVGRTHGPEYETLTAFGGLILNKDIESIFYANQLCNEYGLDTISCGSVIAYCYLLFDRKIIKAEDLDGIELEWGRIEPAFKLIEKIAKRQGIGELLARGVDAVGLHFGPDAEALAVHINKNEIPMHDPRALFGSAVMYATSPRGACHLQGEMYNVELGGQRPDIGIETEDRFQDAGKGRVCALSQNLTTIYSSMILCHFHLPDIRQICDLLTFETGREYSWEKLNTIGERIFDLKRLINLKQGYTPQHEQLPYLLTQPLEGGTEGNVPDLDAQLNDYYAFRKWDRKTGRPTDEKLVELRLGELAEVLK
;
A
#
# COMPACT_ATOMS: atom_id res chain seq x y z
N MET A 1 -5.18 10.78 -15.21
CA MET A 1 -5.01 9.35 -14.87
C MET A 1 -4.80 8.48 -16.10
N PHE A 2 -5.76 8.32 -17.06
CA PHE A 2 -5.63 7.37 -18.18
C PHE A 2 -4.33 7.52 -19.00
N GLN A 3 -3.98 8.75 -19.42
CA GLN A 3 -2.77 9.00 -20.23
C GLN A 3 -1.49 8.67 -19.44
N LEU A 4 -1.42 9.04 -18.16
CA LEU A 4 -0.29 8.74 -17.30
C LEU A 4 -0.10 7.22 -17.17
N MET A 5 -1.17 6.50 -16.85
CA MET A 5 -1.14 5.04 -16.71
C MET A 5 -0.77 4.34 -18.02
N LYS A 6 -1.23 4.87 -19.17
CA LYS A 6 -0.92 4.31 -20.48
C LYS A 6 0.53 4.55 -20.88
N SER A 7 1.09 5.71 -20.60
CA SER A 7 2.47 6.07 -21.00
C SER A 7 3.51 5.54 -20.02
N LEU A 8 3.29 5.70 -18.73
CA LEU A 8 4.29 5.44 -17.69
C LEU A 8 3.89 4.33 -16.69
N GLY A 9 2.62 3.87 -16.68
CA GLY A 9 2.14 2.98 -15.63
C GLY A 9 2.08 3.69 -14.27
N THR A 10 2.07 2.92 -13.19
CA THR A 10 2.09 3.45 -11.82
C THR A 10 3.38 4.20 -11.51
N SER A 11 4.50 3.84 -12.14
CA SER A 11 5.80 4.49 -11.97
C SER A 11 5.81 5.99 -12.37
N GLY A 12 4.82 6.43 -13.16
CA GLY A 12 4.63 7.85 -13.49
C GLY A 12 4.28 8.74 -12.28
N TYR A 13 3.94 8.12 -11.14
CA TYR A 13 3.62 8.85 -9.91
C TYR A 13 4.88 9.28 -9.11
N MET A 14 6.03 8.67 -9.35
CA MET A 14 7.25 8.83 -8.53
C MET A 14 7.63 10.29 -8.23
N GLY A 15 7.75 11.14 -9.26
CA GLY A 15 8.13 12.56 -9.09
C GLY A 15 7.11 13.32 -8.24
N MET A 16 5.83 13.23 -8.59
CA MET A 16 4.75 13.90 -7.85
C MET A 16 4.64 13.39 -6.41
N GLY A 17 4.70 12.07 -6.20
CA GLY A 17 4.65 11.48 -4.87
C GLY A 17 5.81 11.94 -3.99
N ASN A 18 7.01 12.06 -4.55
CA ASN A 18 8.17 12.58 -3.83
C ASN A 18 8.04 14.08 -3.48
N GLU A 19 7.53 14.90 -4.40
CA GLU A 19 7.28 16.33 -4.16
C GLU A 19 6.24 16.53 -3.04
N TRP A 20 5.20 15.72 -3.03
CA TRP A 20 4.14 15.77 -2.03
C TRP A 20 4.49 15.11 -0.70
N GLY A 21 5.66 14.43 -0.62
CA GLY A 21 6.10 13.69 0.56
C GLY A 21 5.37 12.36 0.77
N ASP A 22 4.63 11.89 -0.26
CA ASP A 22 3.89 10.62 -0.23
C ASP A 22 4.79 9.41 -0.50
N THR A 23 5.89 9.61 -1.27
CA THR A 23 6.87 8.56 -1.53
C THR A 23 7.82 8.42 -0.35
N PRO A 24 7.78 7.31 0.42
CA PRO A 24 8.62 7.15 1.60
C PRO A 24 10.09 6.99 1.24
N CYS A 25 10.95 7.62 2.02
CA CYS A 25 12.39 7.60 1.85
C CYS A 25 13.10 7.19 3.14
N LYS A 26 14.29 6.59 3.01
CA LYS A 26 15.16 6.19 4.13
C LYS A 26 14.36 5.51 5.25
N TYR A 27 13.61 4.49 4.89
CA TYR A 27 12.67 3.80 5.78
C TYR A 27 11.81 4.78 6.62
N TRP A 28 11.04 5.64 5.93
CA TRP A 28 10.06 6.58 6.51
C TRP A 28 10.67 7.71 7.39
N THR A 29 11.98 7.91 7.34
CA THR A 29 12.70 8.90 8.18
C THR A 29 13.19 10.13 7.44
N GLN A 30 12.97 10.21 6.12
CA GLN A 30 13.38 11.34 5.27
C GLN A 30 12.24 11.75 4.36
N GLY A 31 11.96 13.06 4.27
CA GLY A 31 10.77 13.59 3.59
C GLY A 31 10.86 13.71 2.07
N ALA A 32 12.05 13.56 1.49
CA ALA A 32 12.23 13.58 0.04
C ALA A 32 13.47 12.79 -0.36
N PHE A 33 13.45 12.24 -1.57
CA PHE A 33 14.55 11.56 -2.22
C PHE A 33 15.01 12.41 -3.42
N GLU A 34 16.08 13.17 -3.26
CA GLU A 34 16.59 14.12 -4.26
C GLU A 34 16.78 13.49 -5.65
N PRO A 35 17.38 12.29 -5.80
CA PRO A 35 17.57 11.67 -7.11
C PRO A 35 16.36 10.90 -7.64
N VAL A 36 15.12 11.22 -7.22
CA VAL A 36 13.89 10.50 -7.60
C VAL A 36 13.74 10.35 -9.13
N GLU A 37 14.14 11.35 -9.90
CA GLU A 37 14.02 11.32 -11.36
C GLU A 37 14.95 10.28 -12.01
N GLU A 38 16.04 9.88 -11.35
CA GLU A 38 16.93 8.82 -11.85
C GLU A 38 16.26 7.43 -11.82
N ILE A 39 15.23 7.27 -10.97
CA ILE A 39 14.48 6.00 -10.82
C ILE A 39 12.99 6.17 -11.16
N SER A 40 12.62 7.24 -11.86
CA SER A 40 11.22 7.55 -12.20
C SER A 40 10.71 6.71 -13.37
N GLY A 41 9.37 6.74 -13.56
CA GLY A 41 8.73 6.16 -14.73
C GLY A 41 9.20 6.77 -16.04
N SER A 42 9.58 8.06 -16.05
CA SER A 42 10.16 8.74 -17.21
C SER A 42 11.54 8.19 -17.53
N ALA A 43 12.43 8.04 -16.54
CA ALA A 43 13.75 7.44 -16.73
C ALA A 43 13.65 6.00 -17.26
N MET A 44 12.68 5.22 -16.76
CA MET A 44 12.42 3.87 -17.26
C MET A 44 11.89 3.89 -18.70
N ALA A 45 10.96 4.79 -19.01
CA ALA A 45 10.34 4.85 -20.33
C ALA A 45 11.33 5.31 -21.43
N ASP A 46 12.16 6.31 -21.13
CA ASP A 46 13.07 6.92 -22.11
C ASP A 46 14.17 5.96 -22.57
N LYS A 47 14.65 5.08 -21.69
CA LYS A 47 15.81 4.25 -21.98
C LYS A 47 15.51 2.76 -22.18
N TYR A 48 14.50 2.24 -21.49
CA TYR A 48 14.33 0.79 -21.34
C TYR A 48 12.99 0.26 -21.82
N LEU A 49 11.97 1.11 -22.02
CA LEU A 49 10.62 0.66 -22.41
C LEU A 49 10.62 0.12 -23.85
N VAL A 50 10.25 -1.14 -24.01
CA VAL A 50 10.15 -1.80 -25.33
C VAL A 50 8.73 -2.24 -25.67
N GLY A 51 7.79 -2.13 -24.74
CA GLY A 51 6.39 -2.49 -24.97
C GLY A 51 5.52 -2.40 -23.75
N LEU A 52 4.25 -2.79 -23.92
CA LEU A 52 3.26 -2.87 -22.85
C LEU A 52 2.82 -4.32 -22.69
N ASN A 53 2.40 -4.69 -21.48
CA ASN A 53 1.79 -5.98 -21.19
C ASN A 53 0.38 -5.77 -20.61
N PRO A 54 -0.61 -5.44 -21.46
CA PRO A 54 -1.97 -5.15 -21.00
C PRO A 54 -2.66 -6.43 -20.51
N CYS A 55 -3.53 -6.28 -19.48
CA CYS A 55 -4.52 -7.29 -19.17
C CYS A 55 -5.43 -7.56 -20.38
N TYR A 56 -6.12 -8.70 -20.39
CA TYR A 56 -7.03 -9.06 -21.49
C TYR A 56 -8.02 -7.93 -21.81
N ALA A 57 -8.07 -7.52 -23.07
CA ALA A 57 -8.93 -6.46 -23.60
C ALA A 57 -8.79 -5.08 -22.90
N CYS A 58 -7.70 -4.83 -22.19
CA CYS A 58 -7.49 -3.57 -21.47
C CYS A 58 -6.96 -2.47 -22.40
N SER A 59 -7.65 -1.34 -22.44
CA SER A 59 -7.25 -0.15 -23.21
C SER A 59 -6.17 0.70 -22.52
N ILE A 60 -5.96 0.53 -21.21
CA ILE A 60 -4.96 1.26 -20.44
C ILE A 60 -3.57 0.69 -20.72
N GLY A 61 -3.37 -0.60 -20.46
CA GLY A 61 -2.08 -1.27 -20.64
C GLY A 61 -1.01 -0.72 -19.70
N CYS A 62 -1.30 -0.62 -18.39
CA CYS A 62 -0.43 0.01 -17.41
C CYS A 62 0.85 -0.78 -17.08
N ALA A 63 0.91 -2.08 -17.34
CA ALA A 63 2.13 -2.83 -17.11
C ALA A 63 3.18 -2.58 -18.21
N ARG A 64 4.42 -2.36 -17.80
CA ARG A 64 5.56 -2.03 -18.67
C ARG A 64 6.32 -3.30 -19.04
N VAL A 65 6.86 -3.33 -20.26
CA VAL A 65 7.89 -4.29 -20.66
C VAL A 65 9.15 -3.50 -20.95
N ILE A 66 10.19 -3.82 -20.21
CA ILE A 66 11.50 -3.18 -20.35
C ILE A 66 12.53 -4.17 -20.91
N GLU A 67 13.62 -3.64 -21.46
CA GLU A 67 14.75 -4.44 -21.91
C GLU A 67 16.06 -3.77 -21.53
N VAL A 68 16.94 -4.48 -20.81
CA VAL A 68 18.32 -4.07 -20.54
C VAL A 68 19.25 -5.07 -21.23
N LYS A 69 19.97 -4.61 -22.26
CA LYS A 69 20.88 -5.46 -23.08
C LYS A 69 22.30 -5.38 -22.61
N GLU A 70 22.73 -4.17 -22.26
CA GLU A 70 24.09 -3.87 -21.88
C GLU A 70 24.09 -2.93 -20.67
N SER A 71 24.45 -3.45 -19.53
CA SER A 71 24.68 -2.71 -18.30
C SER A 71 26.15 -2.74 -17.93
N THR A 72 26.58 -1.76 -17.15
CA THR A 72 27.93 -1.73 -16.57
C THR A 72 28.15 -2.90 -15.61
N ASP A 73 27.12 -3.37 -14.94
CA ASP A 73 27.13 -4.60 -14.15
C ASP A 73 26.40 -5.71 -14.93
N PRO A 74 27.07 -6.81 -15.29
CA PRO A 74 26.44 -7.89 -16.06
C PRO A 74 25.21 -8.53 -15.40
N ARG A 75 25.07 -8.43 -14.06
CA ARG A 75 23.91 -8.92 -13.33
C ARG A 75 22.64 -8.18 -13.73
N PHE A 76 22.76 -6.91 -14.11
CA PHE A 76 21.63 -6.05 -14.49
C PHE A 76 21.22 -6.21 -15.95
N ASN A 77 21.88 -7.07 -16.72
CA ASN A 77 21.44 -7.44 -18.06
C ASN A 77 20.21 -8.35 -17.98
N VAL A 78 19.12 -7.83 -17.41
CA VAL A 78 17.89 -8.58 -17.17
C VAL A 78 17.16 -9.01 -18.45
N GLY A 79 17.62 -8.52 -19.62
CA GLY A 79 16.97 -8.78 -20.88
C GLY A 79 15.57 -8.18 -20.93
N ARG A 80 14.65 -8.86 -21.62
CA ARG A 80 13.26 -8.42 -21.73
C ARG A 80 12.44 -8.96 -20.58
N THR A 81 11.94 -8.06 -19.72
CA THR A 81 11.20 -8.43 -18.50
C THR A 81 10.10 -7.41 -18.17
N HIS A 82 9.32 -7.67 -17.13
CA HIS A 82 8.37 -6.72 -16.59
C HIS A 82 9.10 -5.57 -15.89
N GLY A 83 8.78 -4.34 -16.28
CA GLY A 83 9.23 -3.15 -15.57
C GLY A 83 8.60 -3.06 -14.18
N PRO A 84 9.33 -2.54 -13.19
CA PRO A 84 8.80 -2.37 -11.84
C PRO A 84 7.65 -1.37 -11.80
N GLU A 85 6.69 -1.63 -10.93
CA GLU A 85 5.64 -0.69 -10.57
C GLU A 85 6.17 0.36 -9.57
N TYR A 86 5.41 1.42 -9.32
CA TYR A 86 5.72 2.47 -8.34
C TYR A 86 6.16 1.90 -6.98
N GLU A 87 5.39 0.96 -6.45
CA GLU A 87 5.66 0.31 -5.18
C GLU A 87 7.05 -0.33 -5.15
N THR A 88 7.45 -1.00 -6.22
CA THR A 88 8.75 -1.66 -6.33
C THR A 88 9.90 -0.67 -6.48
N LEU A 89 9.70 0.38 -7.30
CA LEU A 89 10.69 1.46 -7.46
C LEU A 89 10.96 2.15 -6.13
N THR A 90 9.93 2.41 -5.36
CA THR A 90 10.06 3.02 -4.04
C THR A 90 10.71 2.06 -3.04
N ALA A 91 10.28 0.80 -3.01
CA ALA A 91 10.77 -0.20 -2.05
C ALA A 91 12.27 -0.48 -2.17
N PHE A 92 12.80 -0.56 -3.39
CA PHE A 92 14.23 -0.82 -3.65
C PHE A 92 15.01 0.43 -4.09
N GLY A 93 14.34 1.58 -4.17
CA GLY A 93 14.92 2.89 -4.46
C GLY A 93 14.86 3.80 -3.25
N GLY A 94 13.78 4.60 -3.12
CA GLY A 94 13.63 5.61 -2.06
C GLY A 94 13.83 5.08 -0.64
N LEU A 95 13.23 3.92 -0.31
CA LEU A 95 13.33 3.34 1.05
C LEU A 95 14.75 3.03 1.49
N ILE A 96 15.66 2.71 0.58
CA ILE A 96 17.07 2.42 0.88
C ILE A 96 18.03 3.45 0.29
N LEU A 97 17.51 4.58 -0.25
CA LEU A 97 18.26 5.66 -0.90
C LEU A 97 19.06 5.20 -2.13
N ASN A 98 18.63 4.15 -2.80
CA ASN A 98 19.25 3.67 -4.04
C ASN A 98 18.73 4.47 -5.25
N LYS A 99 19.62 4.97 -6.08
CA LYS A 99 19.32 5.77 -7.26
C LYS A 99 19.63 5.07 -8.60
N ASP A 100 20.08 3.83 -8.55
CA ASP A 100 20.40 3.04 -9.74
C ASP A 100 19.18 2.21 -10.18
N ILE A 101 18.51 2.68 -11.23
CA ILE A 101 17.29 2.06 -11.76
C ILE A 101 17.54 0.63 -12.30
N GLU A 102 18.71 0.36 -12.91
CA GLU A 102 19.01 -0.98 -13.44
C GLU A 102 19.16 -2.02 -12.33
N SER A 103 19.71 -1.60 -11.21
CA SER A 103 19.77 -2.44 -10.00
C SER A 103 18.39 -2.74 -9.42
N ILE A 104 17.44 -1.78 -9.52
CA ILE A 104 16.06 -2.00 -9.12
C ILE A 104 15.36 -2.99 -10.07
N PHE A 105 15.64 -2.93 -11.38
CA PHE A 105 15.12 -3.92 -12.33
C PHE A 105 15.58 -5.33 -11.98
N TYR A 106 16.82 -5.48 -11.55
CA TYR A 106 17.35 -6.78 -11.11
C TYR A 106 16.69 -7.24 -9.81
N ALA A 107 16.51 -6.37 -8.82
CA ALA A 107 15.77 -6.69 -7.60
C ALA A 107 14.31 -7.12 -7.89
N ASN A 108 13.63 -6.39 -8.79
CA ASN A 108 12.29 -6.73 -9.26
C ASN A 108 12.25 -8.10 -9.92
N GLN A 109 13.22 -8.41 -10.79
CA GLN A 109 13.32 -9.71 -11.43
C GLN A 109 13.51 -10.82 -10.40
N LEU A 110 14.43 -10.66 -9.45
CA LEU A 110 14.64 -11.64 -8.37
C LEU A 110 13.36 -11.89 -7.57
N CYS A 111 12.65 -10.85 -7.17
CA CYS A 111 11.39 -11.01 -6.45
C CYS A 111 10.34 -11.76 -7.29
N ASN A 112 10.21 -11.43 -8.57
CA ASN A 112 9.29 -12.11 -9.48
C ASN A 112 9.64 -13.60 -9.68
N GLU A 113 10.91 -13.92 -9.86
CA GLU A 113 11.39 -15.29 -10.05
C GLU A 113 11.19 -16.15 -8.79
N TYR A 114 11.36 -15.56 -7.61
CA TYR A 114 11.15 -16.24 -6.33
C TYR A 114 9.70 -16.20 -5.84
N GLY A 115 8.81 -15.44 -6.49
CA GLY A 115 7.41 -15.27 -6.05
C GLY A 115 7.28 -14.47 -4.76
N LEU A 116 8.12 -13.47 -4.56
CA LEU A 116 8.11 -12.57 -3.41
C LEU A 116 7.31 -11.29 -3.70
N ASP A 117 6.52 -10.84 -2.73
CA ASP A 117 5.95 -9.51 -2.74
C ASP A 117 7.03 -8.44 -2.58
N THR A 118 7.08 -7.48 -3.50
CA THR A 118 8.12 -6.45 -3.52
C THR A 118 7.96 -5.40 -2.42
N ILE A 119 6.72 -5.12 -1.98
CA ILE A 119 6.43 -4.19 -0.88
C ILE A 119 7.02 -4.75 0.42
N SER A 120 6.58 -5.95 0.82
CA SER A 120 7.03 -6.57 2.08
C SER A 120 8.51 -6.92 2.06
N CYS A 121 9.01 -7.45 0.94
CA CYS A 121 10.43 -7.77 0.80
C CYS A 121 11.32 -6.53 0.90
N GLY A 122 10.97 -5.45 0.18
CA GLY A 122 11.70 -4.18 0.24
C GLY A 122 11.59 -3.52 1.61
N SER A 123 10.40 -3.52 2.22
CA SER A 123 10.18 -2.95 3.56
C SER A 123 11.01 -3.65 4.64
N VAL A 124 11.01 -4.98 4.67
CA VAL A 124 11.80 -5.72 5.69
C VAL A 124 13.30 -5.53 5.50
N ILE A 125 13.76 -5.46 4.25
CA ILE A 125 15.17 -5.15 3.95
C ILE A 125 15.50 -3.71 4.38
N ALA A 126 14.71 -2.73 4.00
CA ALA A 126 14.92 -1.33 4.38
C ALA A 126 14.86 -1.13 5.91
N TYR A 127 14.02 -1.89 6.59
CA TYR A 127 13.99 -1.94 8.05
C TYR A 127 15.33 -2.42 8.64
N CYS A 128 15.94 -3.45 8.05
CA CYS A 128 17.28 -3.87 8.46
C CYS A 128 18.33 -2.77 8.25
N TYR A 129 18.23 -1.98 7.16
CA TYR A 129 19.10 -0.81 6.96
C TYR A 129 18.96 0.20 8.09
N LEU A 130 17.72 0.51 8.51
CA LEU A 130 17.48 1.42 9.64
C LEU A 130 18.04 0.86 10.95
N LEU A 131 17.77 -0.41 11.26
CA LEU A 131 18.26 -1.04 12.50
C LEU A 131 19.79 -1.09 12.54
N PHE A 132 20.44 -1.34 11.40
CA PHE A 132 21.90 -1.36 11.26
C PHE A 132 22.49 0.05 11.44
N ASP A 133 21.92 1.07 10.79
CA ASP A 133 22.31 2.49 10.94
C ASP A 133 22.17 2.97 12.39
N ARG A 134 21.10 2.54 13.09
CA ARG A 134 20.84 2.83 14.51
C ARG A 134 21.69 1.97 15.46
N LYS A 135 22.50 1.04 14.95
CA LYS A 135 23.33 0.12 15.74
C LYS A 135 22.52 -0.79 16.68
N ILE A 136 21.27 -1.03 16.35
CA ILE A 136 20.41 -2.00 17.04
C ILE A 136 20.79 -3.42 16.63
N ILE A 137 21.16 -3.60 15.36
CA ILE A 137 21.71 -4.84 14.82
C ILE A 137 23.10 -4.58 14.19
N LYS A 138 23.86 -5.63 14.00
CA LYS A 138 25.21 -5.62 13.43
C LYS A 138 25.35 -6.69 12.35
N ALA A 139 26.49 -6.72 11.66
CA ALA A 139 26.71 -7.61 10.53
C ALA A 139 26.54 -9.12 10.90
N GLU A 140 26.96 -9.51 12.11
CA GLU A 140 26.82 -10.88 12.58
C GLU A 140 25.35 -11.33 12.67
N ASP A 141 24.44 -10.40 13.00
CA ASP A 141 23.00 -10.65 13.07
C ASP A 141 22.39 -10.86 11.66
N LEU A 142 23.09 -10.41 10.62
CA LEU A 142 22.72 -10.52 9.21
C LEU A 142 23.61 -11.52 8.44
N ASP A 143 24.10 -12.54 9.08
CA ASP A 143 25.01 -13.55 8.48
C ASP A 143 26.28 -12.92 7.86
N GLY A 144 26.83 -11.88 8.45
CA GLY A 144 28.02 -11.16 7.98
C GLY A 144 27.75 -10.12 6.90
N ILE A 145 26.49 -9.76 6.64
CA ILE A 145 26.13 -8.75 5.64
C ILE A 145 26.14 -7.36 6.29
N GLU A 146 26.95 -6.45 5.75
CA GLU A 146 26.97 -5.03 6.13
C GLU A 146 25.99 -4.25 5.26
N LEU A 147 25.26 -3.31 5.88
CA LEU A 147 24.28 -2.45 5.23
C LEU A 147 24.74 -0.99 5.26
N GLU A 148 24.60 -0.31 4.14
CA GLU A 148 24.93 1.10 3.97
C GLU A 148 23.88 1.75 3.07
N TRP A 149 23.31 2.88 3.51
CA TRP A 149 22.32 3.62 2.73
C TRP A 149 22.84 3.96 1.32
N GLY A 150 22.00 3.75 0.32
CA GLY A 150 22.34 3.97 -1.09
C GLY A 150 23.02 2.78 -1.79
N ARG A 151 23.42 1.76 -1.05
CA ARG A 151 24.01 0.53 -1.62
C ARG A 151 23.01 -0.60 -1.64
N ILE A 152 22.64 -1.07 -2.82
CA ILE A 152 21.61 -2.12 -3.00
C ILE A 152 22.20 -3.55 -3.00
N GLU A 153 23.51 -3.74 -3.24
CA GLU A 153 24.10 -5.08 -3.37
C GLU A 153 23.81 -6.02 -2.16
N PRO A 154 23.83 -5.52 -0.91
CA PRO A 154 23.41 -6.33 0.22
C PRO A 154 21.96 -6.82 0.13
N ALA A 155 21.05 -6.00 -0.44
CA ALA A 155 19.65 -6.36 -0.59
C ALA A 155 19.46 -7.60 -1.48
N PHE A 156 20.23 -7.76 -2.55
CA PHE A 156 20.15 -8.95 -3.41
C PHE A 156 20.42 -10.23 -2.64
N LYS A 157 21.42 -10.23 -1.74
CA LYS A 157 21.71 -11.36 -0.87
C LYS A 157 20.58 -11.64 0.12
N LEU A 158 19.96 -10.58 0.66
CA LEU A 158 18.84 -10.73 1.58
C LEU A 158 17.59 -11.24 0.86
N ILE A 159 17.28 -10.77 -0.37
CA ILE A 159 16.20 -11.31 -1.20
C ILE A 159 16.36 -12.82 -1.38
N GLU A 160 17.56 -13.25 -1.77
CA GLU A 160 17.86 -14.68 -1.97
C GLU A 160 17.72 -15.49 -0.68
N LYS A 161 18.23 -14.97 0.46
CA LYS A 161 18.09 -15.60 1.76
C LYS A 161 16.63 -15.71 2.21
N ILE A 162 15.82 -14.64 2.00
CA ILE A 162 14.38 -14.63 2.29
C ILE A 162 13.68 -15.72 1.48
N ALA A 163 13.92 -15.76 0.17
CA ALA A 163 13.30 -16.74 -0.72
C ALA A 163 13.63 -18.19 -0.35
N LYS A 164 14.89 -18.43 0.01
CA LYS A 164 15.39 -19.77 0.36
C LYS A 164 15.25 -20.11 1.85
N ARG A 165 14.78 -19.18 2.67
CA ARG A 165 14.69 -19.31 4.13
C ARG A 165 16.00 -19.76 4.78
N GLN A 166 17.11 -19.15 4.38
CA GLN A 166 18.45 -19.49 4.83
C GLN A 166 19.02 -18.46 5.79
N GLY A 167 19.55 -18.91 6.94
CA GLY A 167 20.15 -18.05 7.94
C GLY A 167 19.12 -16.99 8.42
N ILE A 168 19.53 -15.71 8.43
CA ILE A 168 18.64 -14.62 8.81
C ILE A 168 17.39 -14.51 7.93
N GLY A 169 17.44 -15.04 6.69
CA GLY A 169 16.31 -15.04 5.76
C GLY A 169 15.06 -15.75 6.28
N GLU A 170 15.19 -16.73 7.18
CA GLU A 170 14.05 -17.39 7.83
C GLU A 170 13.26 -16.40 8.71
N LEU A 171 13.98 -15.54 9.44
CA LEU A 171 13.35 -14.49 10.24
C LEU A 171 12.74 -13.40 9.35
N LEU A 172 13.51 -12.88 8.38
CA LEU A 172 13.09 -11.80 7.49
C LEU A 172 11.85 -12.18 6.68
N ALA A 173 11.73 -13.43 6.27
CA ALA A 173 10.56 -13.96 5.55
C ALA A 173 9.25 -13.95 6.38
N ARG A 174 9.31 -13.55 7.65
CA ARG A 174 8.15 -13.41 8.55
C ARG A 174 7.68 -11.97 8.70
N GLY A 175 8.35 -11.02 8.01
CA GLY A 175 8.01 -9.61 7.99
C GLY A 175 8.58 -8.77 9.13
N VAL A 176 8.35 -7.45 9.05
CA VAL A 176 8.94 -6.45 9.98
C VAL A 176 8.48 -6.64 11.44
N ASP A 177 7.23 -7.07 11.67
CA ASP A 177 6.72 -7.39 13.01
C ASP A 177 7.58 -8.45 13.72
N ALA A 178 7.83 -9.56 13.03
CA ALA A 178 8.62 -10.65 13.58
C ALA A 178 10.09 -10.26 13.79
N VAL A 179 10.65 -9.43 12.92
CA VAL A 179 12.01 -8.90 13.04
C VAL A 179 12.11 -7.96 14.23
N GLY A 180 11.14 -7.04 14.40
CA GLY A 180 11.07 -6.13 15.55
C GLY A 180 11.01 -6.88 16.88
N LEU A 181 10.09 -7.82 17.00
CA LEU A 181 9.94 -8.66 18.18
C LEU A 181 11.22 -9.47 18.51
N HIS A 182 11.94 -9.94 17.48
CA HIS A 182 13.16 -10.72 17.67
C HIS A 182 14.32 -9.88 18.26
N PHE A 183 14.50 -8.66 17.76
CA PHE A 183 15.61 -7.78 18.19
C PHE A 183 15.27 -6.90 19.39
N GLY A 184 14.03 -6.97 19.88
CA GLY A 184 13.61 -6.35 21.14
C GLY A 184 12.95 -4.98 21.00
N PRO A 185 12.62 -4.33 22.14
CA PRO A 185 11.72 -3.17 22.17
C PRO A 185 12.17 -1.97 21.34
N ASP A 186 13.48 -1.71 21.24
CA ASP A 186 14.00 -0.60 20.43
C ASP A 186 13.81 -0.84 18.93
N ALA A 187 13.93 -2.09 18.51
CA ALA A 187 13.62 -2.48 17.13
C ALA A 187 12.11 -2.46 16.91
N GLU A 188 11.33 -3.09 17.78
CA GLU A 188 9.86 -3.17 17.67
C GLU A 188 9.23 -1.78 17.52
N ALA A 189 9.69 -0.79 18.27
CA ALA A 189 9.22 0.59 18.18
C ALA A 189 9.44 1.24 16.80
N LEU A 190 10.40 0.78 16.02
CA LEU A 190 10.72 1.30 14.68
C LEU A 190 10.06 0.49 13.54
N ALA A 191 9.36 -0.58 13.85
CA ALA A 191 8.72 -1.44 12.85
C ALA A 191 7.52 -0.73 12.20
N VAL A 192 7.52 -0.61 10.87
CA VAL A 192 6.43 0.06 10.12
C VAL A 192 5.51 -0.98 9.51
N HIS A 193 4.43 -1.28 10.21
CA HIS A 193 3.37 -2.19 9.78
C HIS A 193 2.05 -1.87 10.50
N ILE A 194 0.92 -2.30 9.95
CA ILE A 194 -0.36 -2.35 10.64
C ILE A 194 -0.91 -3.76 10.54
N ASN A 195 -1.23 -4.36 11.67
CA ASN A 195 -1.70 -5.74 11.76
C ASN A 195 -0.79 -6.73 11.00
N LYS A 196 0.53 -6.62 11.23
CA LYS A 196 1.60 -7.47 10.64
C LYS A 196 1.76 -7.36 9.13
N ASN A 197 1.10 -6.41 8.50
CA ASN A 197 1.25 -6.13 7.08
C ASN A 197 2.02 -4.83 6.90
N GLU A 198 3.12 -4.86 6.16
CA GLU A 198 3.93 -3.70 5.83
C GLU A 198 3.09 -2.66 5.09
N ILE A 199 3.35 -1.38 5.37
CA ILE A 199 2.60 -0.29 4.73
C ILE A 199 3.06 -0.14 3.28
N PRO A 200 2.13 -0.02 2.31
CA PRO A 200 2.44 0.35 0.93
C PRO A 200 3.17 1.69 0.85
N MET A 201 3.83 1.96 -0.26
CA MET A 201 4.73 3.09 -0.45
C MET A 201 4.00 4.45 -0.60
N HIS A 202 2.99 4.66 0.26
CA HIS A 202 2.22 5.88 0.37
C HIS A 202 2.18 6.36 1.82
N ASP A 203 2.77 7.55 2.08
CA ASP A 203 2.95 8.06 3.44
C ASP A 203 1.66 8.74 3.95
N PRO A 204 1.04 8.25 5.03
CA PRO A 204 -0.17 8.86 5.58
C PRO A 204 0.05 10.26 6.15
N ARG A 205 1.31 10.72 6.34
CA ARG A 205 1.61 12.10 6.72
C ARG A 205 1.47 13.07 5.55
N ALA A 206 1.53 12.58 4.32
CA ALA A 206 1.28 13.35 3.10
C ALA A 206 -0.20 13.34 2.71
N LEU A 207 -0.89 12.24 2.94
CA LEU A 207 -2.28 11.97 2.54
C LEU A 207 -3.02 11.37 3.74
N PHE A 208 -3.64 12.22 4.56
CA PHE A 208 -4.19 11.88 5.88
C PHE A 208 -5.23 10.76 5.86
N GLY A 209 -6.06 10.69 4.81
CA GLY A 209 -7.05 9.64 4.68
C GLY A 209 -6.46 8.23 4.53
N SER A 210 -5.19 8.13 4.15
CA SER A 210 -4.48 6.84 4.13
C SER A 210 -4.31 6.26 5.53
N ALA A 211 -4.24 7.09 6.58
CA ALA A 211 -4.11 6.63 7.96
C ALA A 211 -5.32 5.78 8.39
N VAL A 212 -6.54 6.31 8.28
CA VAL A 212 -7.75 5.56 8.61
C VAL A 212 -7.99 4.38 7.66
N MET A 213 -7.62 4.51 6.39
CA MET A 213 -7.71 3.43 5.41
C MET A 213 -6.83 2.25 5.81
N TYR A 214 -5.58 2.48 6.17
CA TYR A 214 -4.65 1.42 6.60
C TYR A 214 -5.08 0.80 7.93
N ALA A 215 -5.48 1.62 8.89
CA ALA A 215 -5.90 1.15 10.21
C ALA A 215 -7.14 0.26 10.16
N THR A 216 -8.10 0.56 9.26
CA THR A 216 -9.38 -0.14 9.18
C THR A 216 -9.46 -1.20 8.08
N SER A 217 -8.43 -1.33 7.26
CA SER A 217 -8.38 -2.34 6.20
C SER A 217 -8.51 -3.76 6.77
N PRO A 218 -9.35 -4.62 6.17
CA PRO A 218 -9.61 -5.95 6.72
C PRO A 218 -8.44 -6.94 6.62
N ARG A 219 -7.36 -6.57 5.93
CA ARG A 219 -6.16 -7.42 5.77
C ARG A 219 -4.86 -6.78 6.26
N GLY A 220 -4.94 -5.76 7.10
CA GLY A 220 -3.80 -4.92 7.48
C GLY A 220 -3.59 -3.78 6.48
N ALA A 221 -2.49 -3.05 6.60
CA ALA A 221 -2.22 -1.90 5.74
C ALA A 221 -2.34 -2.26 4.25
N CYS A 222 -3.22 -1.57 3.53
CA CYS A 222 -3.41 -1.81 2.11
C CYS A 222 -4.02 -0.59 1.41
N HIS A 223 -3.32 -0.05 0.41
CA HIS A 223 -3.77 1.09 -0.36
C HIS A 223 -4.94 0.79 -1.32
N LEU A 224 -5.22 -0.51 -1.58
CA LEU A 224 -6.33 -0.93 -2.46
C LEU A 224 -7.65 -1.19 -1.71
N GLN A 225 -7.70 -0.92 -0.41
CA GLN A 225 -8.90 -1.11 0.41
C GLN A 225 -9.52 0.22 0.82
N GLY A 226 -9.75 1.13 -0.16
CA GLY A 226 -10.37 2.42 0.08
C GLY A 226 -9.91 3.57 -0.82
N GLU A 227 -8.81 3.44 -1.56
CA GLU A 227 -8.33 4.42 -2.56
C GLU A 227 -8.26 5.88 -2.07
N MET A 228 -8.01 6.12 -0.77
CA MET A 228 -8.01 7.46 -0.21
C MET A 228 -6.98 8.38 -0.87
N TYR A 229 -5.84 7.83 -1.30
CA TYR A 229 -4.84 8.57 -2.05
C TYR A 229 -5.40 9.20 -3.35
N ASN A 230 -6.26 8.48 -4.10
CA ASN A 230 -6.90 9.03 -5.29
C ASN A 230 -7.82 10.20 -4.95
N VAL A 231 -8.58 10.09 -3.85
CA VAL A 231 -9.51 11.13 -3.40
C VAL A 231 -8.73 12.40 -3.02
N GLU A 232 -7.66 12.26 -2.26
CA GLU A 232 -6.85 13.38 -1.77
C GLU A 232 -5.97 14.00 -2.84
N LEU A 233 -5.68 13.28 -3.93
CA LEU A 233 -5.07 13.80 -5.14
C LEU A 233 -6.08 14.49 -6.09
N GLY A 234 -7.30 14.75 -5.63
CA GLY A 234 -8.34 15.47 -6.37
C GLY A 234 -9.31 14.58 -7.15
N GLY A 235 -9.31 13.29 -6.89
CA GLY A 235 -10.22 12.32 -7.50
C GLY A 235 -11.63 12.39 -6.92
N GLN A 236 -12.42 13.34 -7.40
CA GLN A 236 -13.82 13.50 -6.96
C GLN A 236 -14.71 12.36 -7.44
N ARG A 237 -15.62 11.94 -6.58
CA ARG A 237 -16.67 10.97 -6.87
C ARG A 237 -18.02 11.50 -6.33
N PRO A 238 -18.55 12.60 -6.92
CA PRO A 238 -19.83 13.18 -6.48
C PRO A 238 -20.99 12.20 -6.68
N ASP A 239 -20.86 11.27 -7.61
CA ASP A 239 -21.81 10.17 -7.86
C ASP A 239 -22.01 9.24 -6.65
N ILE A 240 -21.10 9.25 -5.67
CA ILE A 240 -21.19 8.49 -4.42
C ILE A 240 -21.03 9.38 -3.18
N GLY A 241 -21.08 10.70 -3.33
CA GLY A 241 -21.01 11.68 -2.23
C GLY A 241 -19.60 11.94 -1.72
N ILE A 242 -18.57 11.78 -2.57
CA ILE A 242 -17.19 12.16 -2.29
C ILE A 242 -16.84 13.37 -3.15
N GLU A 243 -16.58 14.49 -2.48
CA GLU A 243 -16.17 15.77 -3.07
C GLU A 243 -14.65 15.94 -2.98
N THR A 244 -14.16 17.17 -3.16
CA THR A 244 -12.75 17.51 -2.98
C THR A 244 -12.38 17.44 -1.50
N GLU A 245 -11.29 16.74 -1.19
CA GLU A 245 -10.79 16.58 0.15
C GLU A 245 -9.44 17.30 0.31
N ASP A 246 -9.29 18.09 1.38
CA ASP A 246 -8.00 18.61 1.78
C ASP A 246 -7.16 17.46 2.36
N ARG A 247 -5.93 17.27 1.85
CA ARG A 247 -5.06 16.17 2.24
C ARG A 247 -4.60 16.22 3.70
N PHE A 248 -4.62 17.38 4.34
CA PHE A 248 -4.19 17.58 5.73
C PHE A 248 -5.36 17.81 6.71
N GLN A 249 -6.60 17.63 6.28
CA GLN A 249 -7.75 17.73 7.14
C GLN A 249 -8.17 16.33 7.65
N ASP A 250 -8.35 16.18 8.96
CA ASP A 250 -8.82 14.90 9.55
C ASP A 250 -10.34 14.76 9.52
N ALA A 251 -11.06 15.88 9.70
CA ALA A 251 -12.52 15.88 9.80
C ALA A 251 -13.19 15.36 8.52
N GLY A 252 -14.09 14.39 8.64
CA GLY A 252 -14.81 13.78 7.54
C GLY A 252 -14.10 12.64 6.83
N LYS A 253 -12.79 12.43 7.09
CA LYS A 253 -12.00 11.37 6.44
C LYS A 253 -12.54 9.97 6.73
N GLY A 254 -13.03 9.72 7.93
CA GLY A 254 -13.62 8.43 8.30
C GLY A 254 -14.83 8.08 7.44
N ARG A 255 -15.74 9.04 7.23
CA ARG A 255 -16.90 8.86 6.35
C ARG A 255 -16.49 8.60 4.91
N VAL A 256 -15.59 9.43 4.37
CA VAL A 256 -15.09 9.30 2.98
C VAL A 256 -14.40 7.96 2.78
N CYS A 257 -13.55 7.55 3.71
CA CYS A 257 -12.89 6.26 3.70
C CYS A 257 -13.91 5.10 3.69
N ALA A 258 -14.94 5.15 4.53
CA ALA A 258 -15.95 4.11 4.57
C ALA A 258 -16.71 3.97 3.24
N LEU A 259 -17.11 5.07 2.61
CA LEU A 259 -17.75 5.06 1.28
C LEU A 259 -16.83 4.49 0.21
N SER A 260 -15.57 4.91 0.21
CA SER A 260 -14.55 4.44 -0.72
C SER A 260 -14.26 2.95 -0.53
N GLN A 261 -14.20 2.45 0.70
CA GLN A 261 -14.07 1.04 1.02
C GLN A 261 -15.27 0.20 0.54
N ASN A 262 -16.49 0.73 0.63
CA ASN A 262 -17.67 0.06 0.10
C ASN A 262 -17.58 -0.08 -1.43
N LEU A 263 -17.20 1.00 -2.13
CA LEU A 263 -17.02 1.01 -3.58
C LEU A 263 -15.90 0.04 -4.02
N THR A 264 -14.73 0.10 -3.39
CA THR A 264 -13.59 -0.79 -3.73
C THR A 264 -13.91 -2.25 -3.42
N THR A 265 -14.77 -2.51 -2.44
CA THR A 265 -15.29 -3.86 -2.17
C THR A 265 -16.17 -4.35 -3.30
N ILE A 266 -16.99 -3.49 -3.92
CA ILE A 266 -17.78 -3.81 -5.13
C ILE A 266 -16.84 -4.07 -6.31
N TYR A 267 -15.84 -3.21 -6.56
CA TYR A 267 -14.85 -3.42 -7.62
C TYR A 267 -14.16 -4.77 -7.47
N SER A 268 -13.68 -5.09 -6.29
CA SER A 268 -13.02 -6.38 -6.00
C SER A 268 -13.98 -7.57 -6.21
N SER A 269 -15.25 -7.44 -5.84
CA SER A 269 -16.26 -8.50 -6.02
C SER A 269 -16.64 -8.73 -7.49
N MET A 270 -16.58 -7.68 -8.31
CA MET A 270 -16.82 -7.73 -9.76
C MET A 270 -15.55 -7.98 -10.59
N ILE A 271 -14.39 -8.10 -9.94
CA ILE A 271 -13.08 -8.23 -10.60
C ILE A 271 -12.80 -7.04 -11.54
N LEU A 272 -13.23 -5.85 -11.15
CA LEU A 272 -12.97 -4.62 -11.88
C LEU A 272 -11.59 -4.05 -11.52
N CYS A 273 -10.93 -3.47 -12.50
CA CYS A 273 -9.67 -2.77 -12.31
C CYS A 273 -9.90 -1.42 -11.60
N HIS A 274 -9.11 -1.15 -10.56
CA HIS A 274 -9.15 0.11 -9.81
C HIS A 274 -8.74 1.33 -10.66
N PHE A 275 -7.91 1.16 -11.69
CA PHE A 275 -7.50 2.26 -12.58
C PHE A 275 -8.52 2.60 -13.67
N HIS A 276 -9.51 1.75 -13.88
CA HIS A 276 -10.55 2.00 -14.89
C HIS A 276 -11.57 3.05 -14.42
N LEU A 277 -11.82 3.14 -13.10
CA LEU A 277 -12.71 4.09 -12.41
C LEU A 277 -14.04 4.33 -13.16
N PRO A 278 -14.84 3.29 -13.46
CA PRO A 278 -16.11 3.51 -14.13
C PRO A 278 -17.06 4.35 -13.25
N ASP A 279 -17.88 5.16 -13.90
CA ASP A 279 -18.98 5.85 -13.24
C ASP A 279 -19.92 4.83 -12.58
N ILE A 280 -20.46 5.18 -11.40
CA ILE A 280 -21.33 4.25 -10.65
C ILE A 280 -22.58 3.86 -11.43
N ARG A 281 -23.09 4.75 -12.29
CA ARG A 281 -24.21 4.46 -13.16
C ARG A 281 -23.87 3.38 -14.18
N GLN A 282 -22.67 3.41 -14.76
CA GLN A 282 -22.20 2.38 -15.68
C GLN A 282 -22.14 1.01 -14.99
N ILE A 283 -21.68 0.96 -13.73
CA ILE A 283 -21.67 -0.28 -12.95
C ILE A 283 -23.08 -0.79 -12.69
N CYS A 284 -24.00 0.11 -12.30
CA CYS A 284 -25.40 -0.23 -12.08
C CYS A 284 -26.07 -0.75 -13.36
N ASP A 285 -25.85 -0.09 -14.48
CA ASP A 285 -26.41 -0.48 -15.79
C ASP A 285 -25.89 -1.86 -16.22
N LEU A 286 -24.57 -2.10 -16.11
CA LEU A 286 -23.95 -3.40 -16.42
C LEU A 286 -24.57 -4.53 -15.60
N LEU A 287 -24.69 -4.35 -14.29
CA LEU A 287 -25.29 -5.34 -13.39
C LEU A 287 -26.78 -5.54 -13.68
N THR A 288 -27.49 -4.48 -14.01
CA THR A 288 -28.92 -4.54 -14.37
C THR A 288 -29.13 -5.34 -15.63
N PHE A 289 -28.35 -5.07 -16.69
CA PHE A 289 -28.46 -5.78 -17.96
C PHE A 289 -28.06 -7.25 -17.84
N GLU A 290 -26.99 -7.55 -17.08
CA GLU A 290 -26.52 -8.92 -16.93
C GLU A 290 -27.47 -9.78 -16.07
N THR A 291 -28.04 -9.20 -15.00
CA THR A 291 -28.82 -9.98 -14.03
C THR A 291 -30.35 -9.86 -14.18
N GLY A 292 -30.82 -8.89 -14.96
CA GLY A 292 -32.25 -8.54 -15.06
C GLY A 292 -32.82 -7.90 -13.78
N ARG A 293 -31.98 -7.45 -12.83
CA ARG A 293 -32.38 -6.81 -11.57
C ARG A 293 -31.91 -5.38 -11.55
N GLU A 294 -32.75 -4.45 -11.12
CA GLU A 294 -32.35 -3.06 -10.97
C GLU A 294 -31.29 -2.88 -9.87
N TYR A 295 -30.27 -2.10 -10.19
CA TYR A 295 -29.22 -1.66 -9.26
C TYR A 295 -29.19 -0.14 -9.20
N SER A 296 -28.93 0.38 -7.99
CA SER A 296 -28.63 1.79 -7.72
C SER A 296 -27.39 1.86 -6.83
N TRP A 297 -26.83 3.10 -6.66
CA TRP A 297 -25.72 3.29 -5.74
C TRP A 297 -26.06 2.84 -4.30
N GLU A 298 -27.25 3.21 -3.80
CA GLU A 298 -27.66 2.85 -2.44
C GLU A 298 -27.67 1.33 -2.23
N LYS A 299 -28.14 0.59 -3.24
CA LYS A 299 -28.15 -0.88 -3.20
C LYS A 299 -26.72 -1.44 -3.26
N LEU A 300 -25.86 -0.91 -4.13
CA LEU A 300 -24.46 -1.34 -4.21
C LEU A 300 -23.68 -0.95 -2.96
N ASN A 301 -23.88 0.26 -2.43
CA ASN A 301 -23.26 0.68 -1.18
C ASN A 301 -23.63 -0.26 -0.02
N THR A 302 -24.92 -0.64 0.11
CA THR A 302 -25.37 -1.61 1.11
C THR A 302 -24.72 -2.98 0.92
N ILE A 303 -24.52 -3.43 -0.33
CA ILE A 303 -23.82 -4.70 -0.62
C ILE A 303 -22.36 -4.60 -0.23
N GLY A 304 -21.68 -3.53 -0.61
CA GLY A 304 -20.27 -3.28 -0.27
C GLY A 304 -20.06 -3.22 1.25
N GLU A 305 -20.92 -2.47 1.95
CA GLU A 305 -20.89 -2.36 3.40
C GLU A 305 -21.11 -3.73 4.06
N ARG A 306 -22.11 -4.50 3.62
CA ARG A 306 -22.38 -5.86 4.12
C ARG A 306 -21.15 -6.76 4.01
N ILE A 307 -20.48 -6.75 2.86
CA ILE A 307 -19.27 -7.57 2.65
C ILE A 307 -18.15 -7.09 3.56
N PHE A 308 -17.98 -5.77 3.70
CA PHE A 308 -16.95 -5.19 4.55
C PHE A 308 -17.17 -5.51 6.03
N ASP A 309 -18.40 -5.37 6.51
CA ASP A 309 -18.78 -5.70 7.88
C ASP A 309 -18.67 -7.21 8.17
N LEU A 310 -18.94 -8.06 7.20
CA LEU A 310 -18.71 -9.51 7.35
C LEU A 310 -17.21 -9.80 7.52
N LYS A 311 -16.33 -9.16 6.72
CA LYS A 311 -14.86 -9.27 6.90
C LYS A 311 -14.45 -8.79 8.29
N ARG A 312 -15.06 -7.69 8.78
CA ARG A 312 -14.82 -7.19 10.14
C ARG A 312 -15.18 -8.22 11.20
N LEU A 313 -16.34 -8.84 11.12
CA LEU A 313 -16.77 -9.89 12.06
C LEU A 313 -15.82 -11.09 12.06
N ILE A 314 -15.37 -11.51 10.88
CA ILE A 314 -14.39 -12.60 10.73
C ILE A 314 -13.08 -12.24 11.44
N ASN A 315 -12.58 -11.03 11.22
CA ASN A 315 -11.35 -10.56 11.85
C ASN A 315 -11.47 -10.48 13.38
N LEU A 316 -12.60 -9.98 13.89
CA LEU A 316 -12.86 -9.96 15.33
C LEU A 316 -12.85 -11.38 15.93
N LYS A 317 -13.45 -12.35 15.24
CA LYS A 317 -13.41 -13.77 15.66
C LYS A 317 -11.97 -14.34 15.64
N GLN A 318 -11.13 -13.84 14.77
CA GLN A 318 -9.71 -14.23 14.68
C GLN A 318 -8.82 -13.49 15.69
N GLY A 319 -9.41 -12.67 16.58
CA GLY A 319 -8.70 -11.94 17.62
C GLY A 319 -8.23 -10.53 17.24
N TYR A 320 -8.61 -10.02 16.07
CA TYR A 320 -8.41 -8.61 15.73
C TYR A 320 -9.24 -7.74 16.69
N THR A 321 -8.68 -6.64 17.17
CA THR A 321 -9.34 -5.71 18.07
C THR A 321 -9.03 -4.27 17.66
N PRO A 322 -9.81 -3.27 18.13
CA PRO A 322 -9.50 -1.85 17.88
C PRO A 322 -8.09 -1.40 18.30
N GLN A 323 -7.43 -2.12 19.21
CA GLN A 323 -6.06 -1.84 19.63
C GLN A 323 -5.03 -2.06 18.51
N HIS A 324 -5.38 -2.82 17.48
CA HIS A 324 -4.53 -3.02 16.29
C HIS A 324 -4.62 -1.87 15.27
N GLU A 325 -5.58 -0.96 15.46
CA GLU A 325 -5.82 0.19 14.58
C GLU A 325 -4.96 1.39 15.01
N GLN A 326 -3.65 1.26 14.83
CA GLN A 326 -2.68 2.27 15.23
C GLN A 326 -1.68 2.52 14.11
N LEU A 327 -1.24 3.79 13.98
CA LEU A 327 -0.09 4.08 13.14
C LEU A 327 1.21 3.67 13.85
N PRO A 328 2.18 3.14 13.10
CA PRO A 328 3.53 2.90 13.61
C PRO A 328 4.17 4.19 14.12
N TYR A 329 5.03 4.09 15.15
CA TYR A 329 5.67 5.24 15.78
C TYR A 329 6.31 6.22 14.79
N LEU A 330 7.06 5.74 13.79
CA LEU A 330 7.71 6.62 12.80
C LEU A 330 6.70 7.48 12.03
N LEU A 331 5.49 7.00 11.79
CA LEU A 331 4.44 7.72 11.07
C LEU A 331 3.63 8.68 11.97
N THR A 332 3.87 8.67 13.26
CA THR A 332 3.34 9.66 14.23
C THR A 332 4.33 10.80 14.50
N GLN A 333 5.50 10.77 13.87
CA GLN A 333 6.51 11.81 14.00
C GLN A 333 6.45 12.78 12.84
N PRO A 334 6.53 14.09 13.06
CA PRO A 334 6.61 15.08 11.99
C PRO A 334 7.78 14.78 11.04
N LEU A 335 7.57 15.05 9.75
CA LEU A 335 8.59 14.89 8.73
C LEU A 335 8.66 16.16 7.88
N GLU A 336 9.85 16.65 7.60
CA GLU A 336 10.06 17.81 6.71
C GLU A 336 9.82 17.43 5.24
N GLY A 337 9.68 18.43 4.38
CA GLY A 337 9.44 18.25 2.95
C GLY A 337 7.96 18.34 2.60
N GLY A 338 7.49 17.51 1.67
CA GLY A 338 6.14 17.59 1.14
C GLY A 338 5.01 17.32 2.15
N THR A 339 5.31 16.69 3.28
CA THR A 339 4.37 16.53 4.41
C THR A 339 4.19 17.82 5.24
N GLU A 340 5.06 18.82 5.03
CA GLU A 340 5.03 20.12 5.73
C GLU A 340 5.05 20.01 7.27
N GLY A 341 5.62 18.91 7.80
CA GLY A 341 5.62 18.62 9.23
C GLY A 341 4.27 18.18 9.80
N ASN A 342 3.28 17.94 8.95
CA ASN A 342 1.95 17.51 9.39
C ASN A 342 1.92 16.02 9.75
N VAL A 343 1.01 15.66 10.66
CA VAL A 343 0.77 14.28 11.11
C VAL A 343 -0.74 14.09 11.28
N PRO A 344 -1.34 13.01 10.76
CA PRO A 344 -2.77 12.77 10.88
C PRO A 344 -3.18 12.46 12.34
N ASP A 345 -4.34 12.99 12.76
CA ASP A 345 -5.01 12.58 13.98
C ASP A 345 -5.88 11.34 13.70
N LEU A 346 -5.24 10.16 13.78
CA LEU A 346 -5.93 8.90 13.51
C LEU A 346 -7.12 8.68 14.45
N ASP A 347 -7.06 9.12 15.71
CA ASP A 347 -8.17 8.93 16.65
C ASP A 347 -9.39 9.76 16.24
N ALA A 348 -9.20 11.00 15.80
CA ALA A 348 -10.28 11.82 15.24
C ALA A 348 -10.90 11.15 14.00
N GLN A 349 -10.07 10.67 13.07
CA GLN A 349 -10.54 9.96 11.87
C GLN A 349 -11.29 8.67 12.21
N LEU A 350 -10.79 7.86 13.16
CA LEU A 350 -11.44 6.63 13.59
C LEU A 350 -12.77 6.89 14.31
N ASN A 351 -12.89 7.98 15.08
CA ASN A 351 -14.14 8.34 15.72
C ASN A 351 -15.23 8.65 14.66
N ASP A 352 -14.89 9.42 13.62
CA ASP A 352 -15.78 9.68 12.49
C ASP A 352 -16.14 8.39 11.73
N TYR A 353 -15.14 7.55 11.45
CA TYR A 353 -15.31 6.27 10.76
C TYR A 353 -16.27 5.33 11.50
N TYR A 354 -16.05 5.14 12.79
CA TYR A 354 -16.86 4.26 13.64
C TYR A 354 -18.30 4.77 13.78
N ALA A 355 -18.47 6.09 13.93
CA ALA A 355 -19.78 6.72 13.97
C ALA A 355 -20.55 6.49 12.66
N PHE A 356 -19.91 6.67 11.50
CA PHE A 356 -20.51 6.45 10.19
C PHE A 356 -20.87 4.97 9.96
N ARG A 357 -19.95 4.05 10.30
CA ARG A 357 -20.16 2.60 10.20
C ARG A 357 -21.17 2.05 11.23
N LYS A 358 -21.51 2.83 12.25
CA LYS A 358 -22.25 2.35 13.44
C LYS A 358 -21.57 1.15 14.10
N TRP A 359 -20.26 1.25 14.30
CA TRP A 359 -19.48 0.27 15.04
C TRP A 359 -19.22 0.76 16.47
N ASP A 360 -19.20 -0.18 17.42
CA ASP A 360 -18.83 0.12 18.81
C ASP A 360 -17.31 0.32 18.92
N ARG A 361 -16.89 1.48 19.42
CA ARG A 361 -15.46 1.88 19.48
C ARG A 361 -14.61 1.00 20.40
N LYS A 362 -15.23 0.36 21.41
CA LYS A 362 -14.50 -0.47 22.36
C LYS A 362 -14.29 -1.89 21.86
N THR A 363 -15.30 -2.45 21.23
CA THR A 363 -15.28 -3.83 20.77
C THR A 363 -14.92 -3.97 19.29
N GLY A 364 -15.03 -2.89 18.53
CA GLY A 364 -14.87 -2.92 17.08
C GLY A 364 -16.02 -3.57 16.32
N ARG A 365 -17.08 -3.98 17.02
CA ARG A 365 -18.20 -4.73 16.44
C ARG A 365 -19.25 -3.77 15.87
N PRO A 366 -19.86 -4.08 14.71
CA PRO A 366 -21.06 -3.41 14.26
C PRO A 366 -22.18 -3.53 15.29
N THR A 367 -22.98 -2.47 15.47
CA THR A 367 -24.15 -2.51 16.39
C THR A 367 -25.20 -3.53 15.93
N ASP A 368 -26.00 -4.02 16.84
CA ASP A 368 -27.07 -5.00 16.49
C ASP A 368 -28.04 -4.42 15.46
N GLU A 369 -28.34 -3.12 15.54
CA GLU A 369 -29.15 -2.41 14.54
C GLU A 369 -28.50 -2.46 13.15
N LYS A 370 -27.19 -2.20 13.05
CA LYS A 370 -26.41 -2.28 11.80
C LYS A 370 -26.40 -3.73 11.27
N LEU A 371 -26.23 -4.70 12.12
CA LEU A 371 -26.25 -6.12 11.74
C LEU A 371 -27.61 -6.55 11.17
N VAL A 372 -28.72 -6.06 11.74
CA VAL A 372 -30.08 -6.30 11.22
C VAL A 372 -30.25 -5.58 9.87
N GLU A 373 -29.87 -4.30 9.77
CA GLU A 373 -29.91 -3.50 8.53
C GLU A 373 -29.20 -4.24 7.38
N LEU A 374 -28.02 -4.80 7.64
CA LEU A 374 -27.19 -5.50 6.67
C LEU A 374 -27.57 -6.99 6.51
N ARG A 375 -28.57 -7.51 7.23
CA ARG A 375 -28.96 -8.93 7.25
C ARG A 375 -27.80 -9.86 7.61
N LEU A 376 -27.00 -9.47 8.59
CA LEU A 376 -25.86 -10.22 9.12
C LEU A 376 -26.11 -10.82 10.51
N GLY A 377 -27.31 -10.65 11.11
CA GLY A 377 -27.60 -11.04 12.48
C GLY A 377 -27.28 -12.52 12.77
N GLU A 378 -27.76 -13.44 11.94
CA GLU A 378 -27.52 -14.89 12.12
C GLU A 378 -26.01 -15.22 11.99
N LEU A 379 -25.32 -14.65 11.00
CA LEU A 379 -23.88 -14.86 10.82
C LEU A 379 -23.07 -14.26 11.97
N ALA A 380 -23.50 -13.12 12.50
CA ALA A 380 -22.84 -12.45 13.61
C ALA A 380 -22.93 -13.29 14.91
N GLU A 381 -24.00 -14.08 15.12
CA GLU A 381 -24.10 -15.02 16.23
C GLU A 381 -23.10 -16.19 16.10
N VAL A 382 -22.94 -16.72 14.89
CA VAL A 382 -21.97 -17.78 14.60
C VAL A 382 -20.52 -17.29 14.73
N LEU A 383 -20.29 -16.00 14.50
CA LEU A 383 -18.98 -15.34 14.53
C LEU A 383 -18.64 -14.67 15.87
N LYS A 384 -19.44 -14.90 16.92
CA LYS A 384 -19.13 -14.46 18.30
C LYS A 384 -17.94 -15.16 18.92
#